data_cabc37351f3921667d01e45e31521648
#
_entry.id   cabc37351f3921667d01e45e31521648
#
_cell.length_a   1.000
_cell.length_b   1.000
_cell.length_c   1.000
_cell.angle_alpha   90.00
_cell.angle_beta   90.00
_cell.angle_gamma   90.00
#
_symmetry.space_group_name_H-M   'P 1'
#
loop_
_entity.id
_entity.type
_entity.pdbx_description
1 polymer ?
#
loop_
_entity_poly.entity_id
_entity_poly.type
_entity_poly.pdbx_seq_one_letter_code
_entity_poly.pdbx_strand_id
1 'polypeptide(L)' 'MSKMKELEDMATWIADSIDDSIISNTEWAMDGTSFDELEGDDYMRAQEAIAAKTVEILYNRWFTNKTQ' A
#
# COMPACT_ATOMS: atom_id res chain seq x y z
N MET A 1 22.68 -20.11 -9.60
CA MET A 1 21.68 -19.22 -9.03
C MET A 1 20.37 -19.97 -8.83
N SER A 2 19.78 -19.84 -7.67
CA SER A 2 18.59 -20.60 -7.37
C SER A 2 17.34 -19.89 -7.90
N LYS A 3 16.32 -20.70 -8.18
CA LYS A 3 15.03 -20.17 -8.60
C LYS A 3 14.35 -19.38 -7.50
N MET A 4 14.65 -19.70 -6.25
CA MET A 4 14.12 -18.95 -5.11
C MET A 4 14.62 -17.51 -5.12
N LYS A 5 15.90 -17.31 -5.46
CA LYS A 5 16.47 -15.97 -5.54
C LYS A 5 15.79 -15.16 -6.63
N GLU A 6 15.58 -15.75 -7.79
CA GLU A 6 14.90 -15.09 -8.90
C GLU A 6 13.46 -14.72 -8.52
N LEU A 7 12.77 -15.62 -7.83
CA LEU A 7 11.40 -15.38 -7.40
C LEU A 7 11.34 -14.23 -6.40
N GLU A 8 12.28 -14.21 -5.44
CA GLU A 8 12.34 -13.14 -4.46
C GLU A 8 12.63 -11.80 -5.10
N ASP A 9 13.53 -11.77 -6.08
CA ASP A 9 13.87 -10.53 -6.76
C ASP A 9 12.66 -9.97 -7.53
N MET A 10 11.93 -10.84 -8.21
CA MET A 10 10.73 -10.41 -8.92
C MET A 10 9.66 -9.92 -7.95
N ALA A 11 9.48 -10.64 -6.85
CA ALA A 11 8.48 -10.27 -5.84
C ALA A 11 8.83 -8.92 -5.20
N THR A 12 10.12 -8.70 -4.93
CA THR A 12 10.58 -7.42 -4.37
C THR A 12 10.30 -6.26 -5.33
N TRP A 13 10.58 -6.47 -6.61
CA TRP A 13 10.33 -5.45 -7.62
C TRP A 13 8.84 -5.11 -7.69
N ILE A 14 8.00 -6.12 -7.67
CA ILE A 14 6.54 -5.92 -7.69
C ILE A 14 6.08 -5.20 -6.43
N ALA A 15 6.60 -5.61 -5.28
CA ALA A 15 6.24 -4.99 -4.00
C ALA A 15 6.60 -3.51 -3.99
N ASP A 16 7.78 -3.16 -4.50
CA ASP A 16 8.21 -1.77 -4.57
C ASP A 16 7.29 -0.95 -5.48
N SER A 17 6.90 -1.52 -6.61
CA SER A 17 5.97 -0.86 -7.54
C SER A 17 4.61 -0.61 -6.90
N ILE A 18 4.11 -1.60 -6.17
CA ILE A 18 2.82 -1.50 -5.48
C ILE A 18 2.89 -0.47 -4.37
N ASP A 19 4.01 -0.46 -3.64
CA ASP A 19 4.21 0.50 -2.55
C ASP A 19 4.09 1.94 -3.05
N ASP A 20 4.77 2.23 -4.16
CA ASP A 20 4.69 3.55 -4.79
C ASP A 20 3.26 3.87 -5.22
N SER A 21 2.56 2.89 -5.79
CA SER A 21 1.18 3.05 -6.22
C SER A 21 0.24 3.29 -5.06
N ILE A 22 0.47 2.63 -3.94
CA ILE A 22 -0.37 2.80 -2.75
C ILE A 22 -0.30 4.25 -2.26
N ILE A 23 0.89 4.81 -2.20
CA ILE A 23 1.08 6.18 -1.75
C ILE A 23 0.41 7.16 -2.72
N SER A 24 0.65 7.00 -4.01
CA SER A 24 0.04 7.87 -5.03
C SER A 24 -1.48 7.81 -5.00
N ASN A 25 -2.03 6.61 -4.89
CA ASN A 25 -3.47 6.41 -4.85
C ASN A 25 -4.08 6.95 -3.55
N THR A 26 -3.32 6.86 -2.45
CA THR A 26 -3.77 7.41 -1.18
C THR A 26 -3.90 8.93 -1.27
N GLU A 27 -2.90 9.59 -1.83
CA GLU A 27 -2.95 11.04 -2.02
C GLU A 27 -4.13 11.44 -2.89
N TRP A 28 -4.33 10.71 -3.96
CA TRP A 28 -5.44 10.97 -4.87
C TRP A 28 -6.80 10.78 -4.18
N ALA A 29 -6.92 9.73 -3.38
CA ALA A 29 -8.16 9.45 -2.66
C ALA A 29 -8.47 10.48 -1.58
N MET A 30 -7.44 11.05 -0.97
CA MET A 30 -7.60 12.08 0.06
C MET A 30 -8.02 13.43 -0.52
N ASP A 31 -7.69 13.64 -1.78
CA ASP A 31 -7.97 14.91 -2.46
C ASP A 31 -9.49 15.13 -2.53
N GLY A 32 -9.92 16.34 -2.17
CA GLY A 32 -11.33 16.68 -2.17
C GLY A 32 -12.13 16.17 -0.98
N THR A 33 -11.47 15.53 -0.01
CA THR A 33 -12.13 15.06 1.20
C THR A 33 -11.72 15.97 2.38
N SER A 34 -12.28 15.69 3.55
CA SER A 34 -11.92 16.45 4.76
C SER A 34 -10.45 16.26 5.13
N PHE A 35 -9.82 15.15 4.69
CA PHE A 35 -8.40 14.92 4.94
C PHE A 35 -7.50 15.90 4.20
N ASP A 36 -7.99 16.46 3.11
CA ASP A 36 -7.24 17.43 2.32
C ASP A 36 -6.99 18.73 3.09
N GLU A 37 -7.78 18.99 4.13
CA GLU A 37 -7.64 20.18 4.96
C GLU A 37 -6.53 20.03 6.01
N LEU A 38 -6.06 18.82 6.24
CA LEU A 38 -4.99 18.57 7.20
C LEU A 38 -3.67 19.09 6.65
N GLU A 39 -2.79 19.49 7.54
CA GLU A 39 -1.49 20.03 7.18
C GLU A 39 -0.37 19.36 7.95
N GLY A 40 0.81 19.38 7.35
CA GLY A 40 2.03 18.91 8.00
C GLY A 40 1.94 17.47 8.48
N ASP A 41 2.29 17.26 9.75
CA ASP A 41 2.34 15.93 10.34
C ASP A 41 0.97 15.25 10.39
N ASP A 42 -0.09 16.02 10.55
CA ASP A 42 -1.44 15.45 10.60
C ASP A 42 -1.81 14.83 9.26
N TYR A 43 -1.46 15.50 8.16
CA TYR A 43 -1.68 14.97 6.83
C TYR A 43 -0.88 13.68 6.62
N MET A 44 0.38 13.71 7.02
CA MET A 44 1.25 12.54 6.86
C MET A 44 0.75 11.33 7.66
N ARG A 45 0.27 11.58 8.87
CA ARG A 45 -0.28 10.51 9.70
C ARG A 45 -1.53 9.91 9.08
N ALA A 46 -2.41 10.76 8.55
CA ALA A 46 -3.62 10.30 7.88
C ALA A 46 -3.27 9.48 6.64
N GLN A 47 -2.31 9.95 5.85
CA GLN A 47 -1.85 9.25 4.67
C GLN A 47 -1.31 7.87 5.04
N GLU A 48 -0.46 7.80 6.05
CA GLU A 48 0.11 6.53 6.49
C GLU A 48 -0.97 5.57 7.02
N ALA A 49 -1.93 6.10 7.77
CA ALA A 49 -3.01 5.28 8.30
C ALA A 49 -3.87 4.68 7.18
N ILE A 50 -4.18 5.48 6.17
CA ILE A 50 -4.96 5.02 5.03
C ILE A 50 -4.18 3.98 4.24
N ALA A 51 -2.90 4.24 4.00
CA ALA A 51 -2.04 3.30 3.29
C ALA A 51 -1.92 1.98 4.05
N ALA A 52 -1.73 2.04 5.36
CA ALA A 52 -1.64 0.85 6.20
C ALA A 52 -2.94 0.05 6.16
N LYS A 53 -4.07 0.73 6.21
CA LYS A 53 -5.37 0.05 6.12
C LYS A 53 -5.55 -0.60 4.76
N THR A 54 -5.09 0.05 3.71
CA THR A 54 -5.14 -0.51 2.36
C THR A 54 -4.36 -1.82 2.29
N VAL A 55 -3.16 -1.81 2.84
CA VAL A 55 -2.31 -3.03 2.87
C VAL A 55 -3.01 -4.13 3.67
N GLU A 56 -3.61 -3.78 4.80
CA GLU A 56 -4.34 -4.76 5.62
C GLU A 56 -5.48 -5.41 4.84
N ILE A 57 -6.24 -4.61 4.11
CA ILE A 57 -7.34 -5.10 3.31
C ILE A 57 -6.83 -6.05 2.22
N LEU A 58 -5.75 -5.66 1.53
CA LEU A 58 -5.16 -6.50 0.50
C LEU A 58 -4.63 -7.80 1.08
N TYR A 59 -3.96 -7.72 2.22
CA TYR A 59 -3.44 -8.90 2.91
C TYR A 59 -4.57 -9.87 3.23
N ASN A 60 -5.66 -9.36 3.79
CA ASN A 60 -6.79 -10.19 4.16
C ASN A 60 -7.43 -10.85 2.94
N ARG A 61 -7.54 -10.13 1.85
CA ARG A 61 -8.08 -10.69 0.61
C ARG A 61 -7.24 -11.84 0.10
N TRP A 62 -5.92 -11.68 0.14
CA TRP A 62 -5.02 -12.69 -0.38
C TRP A 62 -4.92 -13.90 0.52
N PHE A 63 -4.82 -13.68 1.82
CA PHE A 63 -4.56 -14.78 2.76
C PHE A 63 -5.81 -15.38 3.37
N THR A 64 -6.95 -14.71 3.26
CA THR A 64 -8.20 -15.25 3.77
C THR A 64 -9.02 -15.86 2.64
N ASN A 65 -9.21 -15.11 1.56
CA ASN A 65 -10.06 -15.56 0.46
C ASN A 65 -9.39 -16.57 -0.45
N LYS A 66 -8.08 -16.46 -0.61
CA LYS A 66 -7.34 -17.32 -1.55
C LYS A 66 -6.95 -18.66 -0.97
N THR A 67 -6.98 -18.81 0.34
CA THR A 67 -6.57 -20.05 0.99
C THR A 67 -7.72 -20.99 1.29
N GLN A 68 -8.92 -20.61 0.96
CA GLN A 68 -10.10 -21.45 1.20
C GLN A 68 -10.41 -22.42 0.08
#